data_0dda2c1e2f80c5646a43121cee984fd8
#
_entry.id   0dda2c1e2f80c5646a43121cee984fd8
#
_cell.length_a   1.000
_cell.length_b   1.000
_cell.length_c   1.000
_cell.angle_alpha   90.00
_cell.angle_beta   90.00
_cell.angle_gamma   90.00
#
_symmetry.space_group_name_H-M   'P 1'
#
loop_
_entity.id
_entity.type
_entity.pdbx_description
1 polymer ?
#
loop_
_entity_poly.entity_id
_entity_poly.type
_entity_poly.pdbx_seq_one_letter_code
_entity_poly.pdbx_strand_id
1 'polypeptide(L)'
;MTFINLYRNNYKLTNMCAVLNISPKTYYKYRNKEDPDYYDYLIIKEIFDDSKGTYGYSRIVEGLLLKYGVVMNGKKVLRIMKKYNLMAEYIRKSKRKNKNERIEDNVKPNVLKRNFNTDSPNKVWDTDVTYLIFKGSRAYLSTIIDLYDRHVVAYKISKHNDNKLVIDTLNKAIAKEKDVNGLILHSDQGFQYTSYEYKVVCESNGIQISMSRKGTQIDDSPIESWHALLKKETLYNNNITSLQEYIQLVEEWILFYNTTRLKSKVKKKRKTYTKREK
;
A
#
# COMPACT_ATOMS: atom_id res chain seq x y z
N MET A 1 -30.68 22.27 -1.32
CA MET A 1 -32.06 21.94 -0.89
C MET A 1 -32.12 21.58 0.60
N THR A 2 -31.23 20.76 1.10
CA THR A 2 -31.18 20.30 2.50
C THR A 2 -31.18 21.46 3.52
N PHE A 3 -30.40 22.53 3.27
CA PHE A 3 -30.34 23.71 4.13
C PHE A 3 -31.73 24.38 4.26
N ILE A 4 -32.43 24.60 3.13
CA ILE A 4 -33.76 25.22 3.16
C ILE A 4 -34.74 24.33 3.92
N ASN A 5 -34.71 23.01 3.75
CA ASN A 5 -35.60 22.08 4.45
C ASN A 5 -35.37 22.10 5.97
N LEU A 6 -34.11 22.21 6.42
CA LEU A 6 -33.75 22.29 7.84
C LEU A 6 -34.25 23.56 8.53
N TYR A 7 -34.21 24.71 7.84
CA TYR A 7 -34.49 26.01 8.43
C TYR A 7 -35.84 26.62 7.99
N ARG A 8 -36.67 25.83 7.26
CA ARG A 8 -37.95 26.30 6.71
C ARG A 8 -38.95 26.79 7.75
N ASN A 9 -38.89 26.23 8.95
CA ASN A 9 -39.78 26.62 10.06
C ASN A 9 -39.35 27.95 10.70
N ASN A 10 -38.09 28.36 10.52
CA ASN A 10 -37.51 29.55 11.18
C ASN A 10 -37.45 30.76 10.26
N TYR A 11 -37.43 30.56 8.92
CA TYR A 11 -37.23 31.62 7.96
C TYR A 11 -38.15 31.47 6.73
N LYS A 12 -38.56 32.65 6.16
CA LYS A 12 -39.36 32.66 4.94
C LYS A 12 -38.60 32.06 3.78
N LEU A 13 -39.24 31.16 3.02
CA LEU A 13 -38.64 30.47 1.88
C LEU A 13 -38.02 31.45 0.85
N THR A 14 -38.72 32.56 0.57
CA THR A 14 -38.27 33.62 -0.39
C THR A 14 -36.94 34.21 0.01
N ASN A 15 -36.75 34.48 1.32
CA ASN A 15 -35.50 35.05 1.84
C ASN A 15 -34.35 34.08 1.72
N MET A 16 -34.57 32.80 2.07
CA MET A 16 -33.59 31.75 1.97
C MET A 16 -33.20 31.49 0.50
N CYS A 17 -34.18 31.52 -0.42
CA CYS A 17 -33.92 31.36 -1.84
C CYS A 17 -33.10 32.54 -2.39
N ALA A 18 -33.39 33.76 -1.94
CA ALA A 18 -32.62 34.95 -2.35
C ALA A 18 -31.16 34.88 -1.89
N VAL A 19 -30.90 34.48 -0.63
CA VAL A 19 -29.55 34.31 -0.09
C VAL A 19 -28.75 33.22 -0.85
N LEU A 20 -29.42 32.15 -1.26
CA LEU A 20 -28.80 31.02 -2.00
C LEU A 20 -28.80 31.25 -3.52
N ASN A 21 -29.25 32.40 -3.99
CA ASN A 21 -29.36 32.78 -5.39
C ASN A 21 -30.09 31.72 -6.25
N ILE A 22 -31.21 31.21 -5.74
CA ILE A 22 -32.10 30.26 -6.42
C ILE A 22 -33.53 30.81 -6.45
N SER A 23 -34.32 30.46 -7.47
CA SER A 23 -35.73 30.79 -7.49
C SER A 23 -36.56 29.86 -6.60
N PRO A 24 -37.66 30.30 -5.97
CA PRO A 24 -38.60 29.41 -5.29
C PRO A 24 -39.13 28.27 -6.18
N LYS A 25 -39.31 28.53 -7.48
CA LYS A 25 -39.69 27.52 -8.46
C LYS A 25 -38.64 26.40 -8.58
N THR A 26 -37.36 26.78 -8.57
CA THR A 26 -36.23 25.80 -8.53
C THR A 26 -36.25 24.97 -7.29
N TYR A 27 -36.48 25.58 -6.12
CA TYR A 27 -36.63 24.85 -4.87
C TYR A 27 -37.75 23.80 -4.94
N TYR A 28 -38.98 24.20 -5.33
CA TYR A 28 -40.11 23.27 -5.44
C TYR A 28 -39.92 22.17 -6.46
N LYS A 29 -39.20 22.44 -7.58
CA LYS A 29 -38.85 21.44 -8.59
C LYS A 29 -37.92 20.36 -8.07
N TYR A 30 -37.01 20.71 -7.15
CA TYR A 30 -35.95 19.78 -6.70
C TYR A 30 -36.03 19.35 -5.24
N ARG A 31 -36.98 19.89 -4.43
CA ARG A 31 -37.07 19.61 -2.98
C ARG A 31 -37.26 18.12 -2.63
N ASN A 32 -37.97 17.40 -3.47
CA ASN A 32 -38.31 15.98 -3.25
C ASN A 32 -37.59 15.07 -4.24
N LYS A 33 -36.63 15.58 -5.00
CA LYS A 33 -35.91 14.75 -5.94
C LYS A 33 -34.83 14.01 -5.20
N GLU A 34 -34.97 12.68 -5.13
CA GLU A 34 -33.92 11.82 -4.62
C GLU A 34 -32.62 12.04 -5.42
N ASP A 35 -31.50 12.02 -4.74
CA ASP A 35 -30.22 12.11 -5.39
C ASP A 35 -29.97 10.83 -6.20
N PRO A 36 -29.89 10.88 -7.55
CA PRO A 36 -29.71 9.69 -8.36
C PRO A 36 -28.38 8.97 -8.11
N ASP A 37 -27.44 9.64 -7.45
CA ASP A 37 -26.14 9.05 -7.13
C ASP A 37 -26.12 8.41 -5.72
N TYR A 38 -27.21 8.51 -4.93
CA TYR A 38 -27.18 8.15 -3.51
C TYR A 38 -26.90 6.64 -3.27
N TYR A 39 -27.52 5.78 -4.04
CA TYR A 39 -27.27 4.33 -3.93
C TYR A 39 -25.86 3.94 -4.38
N ASP A 40 -25.40 4.53 -5.47
CA ASP A 40 -24.00 4.35 -5.91
C ASP A 40 -23.01 4.86 -4.86
N TYR A 41 -23.32 5.99 -4.23
CA TYR A 41 -22.52 6.53 -3.14
C TYR A 41 -22.41 5.57 -1.95
N LEU A 42 -23.49 4.92 -1.53
CA LEU A 42 -23.45 4.00 -0.40
C LEU A 42 -22.47 2.86 -0.61
N ILE A 43 -22.51 2.20 -1.76
CA ILE A 43 -21.58 1.10 -2.08
C ILE A 43 -20.14 1.58 -2.29
N ILE A 44 -19.96 2.78 -2.85
CA ILE A 44 -18.65 3.42 -2.99
C ILE A 44 -18.08 3.76 -1.60
N LYS A 45 -18.92 4.33 -0.72
CA LYS A 45 -18.52 4.70 0.64
C LYS A 45 -18.09 3.48 1.45
N GLU A 46 -18.82 2.39 1.39
CA GLU A 46 -18.46 1.16 2.09
C GLU A 46 -17.07 0.65 1.69
N ILE A 47 -16.75 0.59 0.38
CA ILE A 47 -15.43 0.19 -0.08
C ILE A 47 -14.35 1.20 0.35
N PHE A 48 -14.68 2.50 0.36
CA PHE A 48 -13.76 3.56 0.80
C PHE A 48 -13.47 3.44 2.29
N ASP A 49 -14.48 3.20 3.12
CA ASP A 49 -14.34 3.02 4.56
C ASP A 49 -13.59 1.72 4.90
N ASP A 50 -13.88 0.60 4.24
CA ASP A 50 -13.15 -0.68 4.36
C ASP A 50 -11.65 -0.50 4.09
N SER A 51 -11.30 0.44 3.20
CA SER A 51 -9.92 0.79 2.90
C SER A 51 -9.32 1.81 3.87
N LYS A 52 -10.03 2.21 4.92
CA LYS A 52 -9.65 3.30 5.84
C LYS A 52 -9.36 4.62 5.10
N GLY A 53 -10.15 4.94 4.08
CA GLY A 53 -10.00 6.18 3.32
C GLY A 53 -8.78 6.24 2.38
N THR A 54 -8.12 5.12 2.10
CA THR A 54 -6.87 5.11 1.30
C THR A 54 -7.07 4.85 -0.19
N TYR A 55 -8.26 4.36 -0.60
CA TYR A 55 -8.52 4.02 -1.99
C TYR A 55 -8.93 5.23 -2.83
N GLY A 56 -8.20 5.45 -3.93
CA GLY A 56 -8.63 6.34 -5.01
C GLY A 56 -9.65 5.67 -5.94
N TYR A 57 -10.29 6.46 -6.82
CA TYR A 57 -11.37 5.99 -7.70
C TYR A 57 -11.05 4.70 -8.47
N SER A 58 -9.82 4.50 -8.90
CA SER A 58 -9.43 3.32 -9.67
C SER A 58 -9.57 2.02 -8.88
N ARG A 59 -9.20 2.02 -7.59
CA ARG A 59 -9.40 0.87 -6.69
C ARG A 59 -10.85 0.69 -6.28
N ILE A 60 -11.60 1.80 -6.13
CA ILE A 60 -13.05 1.74 -5.89
C ILE A 60 -13.76 1.04 -7.06
N VAL A 61 -13.43 1.39 -8.31
CA VAL A 61 -13.99 0.69 -9.51
C VAL A 61 -13.71 -0.81 -9.46
N GLU A 62 -12.49 -1.20 -9.09
CA GLU A 62 -12.12 -2.60 -8.95
C GLU A 62 -12.87 -3.27 -7.79
N GLY A 63 -13.00 -2.57 -6.66
CA GLY A 63 -13.76 -3.04 -5.49
C GLY A 63 -15.24 -3.25 -5.78
N LEU A 64 -15.87 -2.35 -6.55
CA LEU A 64 -17.26 -2.47 -6.97
C LEU A 64 -17.48 -3.75 -7.80
N LEU A 65 -16.57 -4.04 -8.74
CA LEU A 65 -16.64 -5.26 -9.52
C LEU A 65 -16.49 -6.52 -8.66
N LEU A 66 -15.56 -6.48 -7.70
CA LEU A 66 -15.19 -7.65 -6.92
C LEU A 66 -16.15 -7.97 -5.77
N LYS A 67 -16.62 -6.93 -5.07
CA LYS A 67 -17.49 -7.08 -3.90
C LYS A 67 -18.97 -7.20 -4.30
N TYR A 68 -19.38 -6.46 -5.35
CA TYR A 68 -20.78 -6.34 -5.73
C TYR A 68 -21.10 -6.83 -7.15
N GLY A 69 -20.09 -7.20 -7.96
CA GLY A 69 -20.29 -7.52 -9.38
C GLY A 69 -20.67 -6.31 -10.25
N VAL A 70 -20.56 -5.08 -9.71
CA VAL A 70 -20.98 -3.85 -10.37
C VAL A 70 -19.88 -3.28 -11.26
N VAL A 71 -20.16 -3.15 -12.56
CA VAL A 71 -19.28 -2.45 -13.51
C VAL A 71 -19.66 -0.98 -13.57
N MET A 72 -18.81 -0.09 -13.05
CA MET A 72 -19.06 1.35 -13.05
C MET A 72 -17.92 2.12 -13.72
N ASN A 73 -18.27 3.12 -14.55
CA ASN A 73 -17.27 3.95 -15.22
C ASN A 73 -16.47 4.77 -14.19
N GLY A 74 -15.13 4.77 -14.29
CA GLY A 74 -14.25 5.46 -13.37
C GLY A 74 -14.50 6.98 -13.28
N LYS A 75 -14.94 7.63 -14.37
CA LYS A 75 -15.35 9.04 -14.34
C LYS A 75 -16.60 9.26 -13.47
N LYS A 76 -17.58 8.32 -13.51
CA LYS A 76 -18.77 8.38 -12.65
C LYS A 76 -18.38 8.18 -11.19
N VAL A 77 -17.55 7.18 -10.88
CA VAL A 77 -17.05 6.94 -9.52
C VAL A 77 -16.31 8.17 -8.99
N LEU A 78 -15.37 8.74 -9.76
CA LEU A 78 -14.63 9.94 -9.35
C LEU A 78 -15.55 11.15 -9.10
N ARG A 79 -16.59 11.33 -9.92
CA ARG A 79 -17.57 12.40 -9.76
C ARG A 79 -18.37 12.24 -8.46
N ILE A 80 -18.81 11.01 -8.15
CA ILE A 80 -19.55 10.69 -6.92
C ILE A 80 -18.62 10.86 -5.70
N MET A 81 -17.40 10.34 -5.74
CA MET A 81 -16.43 10.53 -4.67
C MET A 81 -16.17 12.00 -4.36
N LYS A 82 -16.00 12.85 -5.39
CA LYS A 82 -15.86 14.31 -5.23
C LYS A 82 -17.13 14.93 -4.63
N LYS A 83 -18.32 14.57 -5.13
CA LYS A 83 -19.61 15.10 -4.67
C LYS A 83 -19.83 14.85 -3.18
N TYR A 84 -19.43 13.69 -2.68
CA TYR A 84 -19.60 13.28 -1.29
C TYR A 84 -18.32 13.39 -0.44
N ASN A 85 -17.30 14.08 -0.97
CA ASN A 85 -16.03 14.32 -0.27
C ASN A 85 -15.28 13.05 0.17
N LEU A 86 -15.38 11.97 -0.62
CA LEU A 86 -14.66 10.72 -0.41
C LEU A 86 -13.32 10.74 -1.14
N MET A 87 -12.40 11.61 -0.72
CA MET A 87 -11.12 11.75 -1.39
C MET A 87 -9.98 11.22 -0.51
N ALA A 88 -9.21 10.28 -1.05
CA ALA A 88 -8.01 9.79 -0.36
C ALA A 88 -7.01 10.94 -0.17
N GLU A 89 -6.53 11.12 1.06
CA GLU A 89 -5.52 12.12 1.36
C GLU A 89 -4.16 11.73 0.75
N TYR A 90 -3.61 12.60 -0.10
CA TYR A 90 -2.31 12.41 -0.74
C TYR A 90 -1.31 13.39 -0.17
N ILE A 91 -0.27 12.86 0.49
CA ILE A 91 0.85 13.67 0.94
C ILE A 91 1.82 13.94 -0.22
N ARG A 92 2.25 15.20 -0.38
CA ARG A 92 3.22 15.60 -1.39
C ARG A 92 4.57 14.92 -1.14
N LYS A 93 5.20 14.40 -2.20
CA LYS A 93 6.55 13.82 -2.14
C LYS A 93 7.57 14.87 -1.67
N SER A 94 8.30 14.57 -0.61
CA SER A 94 9.49 15.33 -0.22
C SER A 94 10.63 15.10 -1.22
N LYS A 95 11.37 16.15 -1.58
CA LYS A 95 12.56 16.04 -2.44
C LYS A 95 13.69 15.40 -1.62
N ARG A 96 14.18 14.22 -2.04
CA ARG A 96 15.29 13.52 -1.39
C ARG A 96 16.64 14.19 -1.72
N LYS A 97 17.52 14.31 -0.72
CA LYS A 97 18.93 14.66 -0.89
C LYS A 97 19.75 13.37 -0.95
N ASN A 98 20.65 13.29 -1.93
CA ASN A 98 21.59 12.17 -2.11
C ASN A 98 22.68 12.20 -1.05
N LYS A 99 23.04 11.05 -0.50
CA LYS A 99 24.24 10.84 0.31
C LYS A 99 25.01 9.64 -0.22
N ASN A 100 26.25 9.87 -0.69
CA ASN A 100 27.16 8.84 -1.16
C ASN A 100 28.00 8.34 0.01
N GLU A 101 28.15 7.03 0.18
CA GLU A 101 29.29 6.45 0.90
C GLU A 101 29.57 5.00 0.47
N ARG A 102 30.85 4.62 0.63
CA ARG A 102 31.59 3.50 0.03
C ARG A 102 31.24 2.14 0.65
N ILE A 103 31.17 1.09 -0.18
CA ILE A 103 31.30 -0.31 0.25
C ILE A 103 31.86 -1.10 -0.93
N GLU A 104 32.89 -1.90 -0.70
CA GLU A 104 33.61 -2.73 -1.66
C GLU A 104 33.64 -4.19 -1.17
N ASP A 105 33.80 -5.12 -2.08
CA ASP A 105 34.23 -6.53 -2.00
C ASP A 105 33.21 -7.67 -1.92
N ASN A 106 31.96 -7.51 -1.49
CA ASN A 106 30.97 -8.60 -1.50
C ASN A 106 29.74 -8.33 -2.38
N VAL A 107 29.86 -7.42 -3.34
CA VAL A 107 28.77 -7.04 -4.22
C VAL A 107 28.55 -8.16 -5.26
N LYS A 108 27.33 -8.68 -5.31
CA LYS A 108 26.91 -9.67 -6.30
C LYS A 108 26.33 -9.00 -7.56
N PRO A 109 26.41 -9.64 -8.75
CA PRO A 109 25.89 -9.06 -9.98
C PRO A 109 24.36 -8.89 -9.93
N ASN A 110 23.85 -7.89 -10.66
CA ASN A 110 22.42 -7.72 -10.87
C ASN A 110 21.90 -8.77 -11.87
N VAL A 111 21.46 -9.91 -11.35
CA VAL A 111 20.90 -11.01 -12.14
C VAL A 111 19.51 -10.65 -12.68
N LEU A 112 18.74 -9.87 -11.90
CA LEU A 112 17.36 -9.53 -12.22
C LEU A 112 17.22 -8.58 -13.41
N LYS A 113 18.21 -7.71 -13.66
CA LYS A 113 18.27 -6.76 -14.80
C LYS A 113 16.96 -6.01 -15.05
N ARG A 114 16.24 -5.61 -13.97
CA ARG A 114 14.92 -4.95 -13.99
C ARG A 114 13.76 -5.82 -14.48
N ASN A 115 13.94 -7.10 -14.65
CA ASN A 115 12.84 -8.00 -14.96
C ASN A 115 12.09 -8.40 -13.68
N PHE A 116 11.18 -7.52 -13.21
CA PHE A 116 10.38 -7.71 -12.01
C PHE A 116 9.10 -8.53 -12.23
N ASN A 117 8.94 -9.11 -13.41
CA ASN A 117 7.80 -9.96 -13.74
C ASN A 117 8.22 -11.42 -13.60
N THR A 118 7.52 -12.15 -12.77
CA THR A 118 7.68 -13.59 -12.60
C THR A 118 6.39 -14.32 -12.99
N ASP A 119 6.50 -15.54 -13.45
CA ASP A 119 5.40 -16.38 -13.90
C ASP A 119 4.78 -17.22 -12.79
N SER A 120 5.53 -17.43 -11.69
CA SER A 120 5.12 -18.26 -10.55
C SER A 120 5.64 -17.71 -9.22
N PRO A 121 4.99 -18.07 -8.09
CA PRO A 121 5.47 -17.75 -6.75
C PRO A 121 6.86 -18.34 -6.48
N ASN A 122 7.59 -17.71 -5.55
CA ASN A 122 8.88 -18.18 -5.04
C ASN A 122 9.98 -18.33 -6.11
N LYS A 123 9.91 -17.52 -7.18
CA LYS A 123 10.98 -17.41 -8.17
C LYS A 123 11.91 -16.24 -7.90
N VAL A 124 11.33 -15.10 -7.52
CA VAL A 124 12.09 -13.91 -7.20
C VAL A 124 11.48 -13.22 -5.99
N TRP A 125 12.26 -13.09 -4.95
CA TRP A 125 11.95 -12.25 -3.80
C TRP A 125 12.75 -10.96 -3.86
N ASP A 126 12.16 -9.89 -3.31
CA ASP A 126 12.79 -8.59 -3.17
C ASP A 126 12.82 -8.22 -1.69
N THR A 127 13.97 -7.76 -1.18
CA THR A 127 14.17 -7.48 0.24
C THR A 127 14.84 -6.13 0.47
N ASP A 128 14.35 -5.40 1.47
CA ASP A 128 14.94 -4.13 1.89
C ASP A 128 14.61 -3.83 3.35
N VAL A 129 15.38 -2.92 3.96
CA VAL A 129 15.16 -2.41 5.31
C VAL A 129 14.72 -0.96 5.26
N THR A 130 13.58 -0.67 5.85
CA THR A 130 13.11 0.71 5.98
C THR A 130 13.04 1.19 7.42
N TYR A 131 13.12 2.51 7.59
CA TYR A 131 12.99 3.17 8.91
C TYR A 131 11.53 3.42 9.25
N LEU A 132 11.15 3.08 10.47
CA LEU A 132 9.91 3.50 11.13
C LEU A 132 10.29 4.59 12.13
N ILE A 133 10.03 5.86 11.78
CA ILE A 133 10.44 7.02 12.59
C ILE A 133 9.19 7.72 13.10
N PHE A 134 9.15 7.96 14.41
CA PHE A 134 8.09 8.74 15.04
C PHE A 134 8.68 9.63 16.17
N LYS A 135 8.50 10.95 16.06
CA LYS A 135 8.94 11.96 17.05
C LYS A 135 10.38 11.74 17.57
N GLY A 136 11.32 11.46 16.67
CA GLY A 136 12.75 11.24 17.03
C GLY A 136 13.09 9.79 17.44
N SER A 137 12.12 9.00 17.83
CA SER A 137 12.29 7.55 18.06
C SER A 137 12.28 6.78 16.75
N ARG A 138 13.04 5.68 16.67
CA ARG A 138 13.16 4.88 15.45
C ARG A 138 13.13 3.38 15.70
N ALA A 139 12.57 2.66 14.76
CA ALA A 139 12.71 1.23 14.58
C ALA A 139 13.03 0.92 13.11
N TYR A 140 13.38 -0.32 12.82
CA TYR A 140 13.76 -0.80 11.50
C TYR A 140 12.87 -1.96 11.13
N LEU A 141 12.28 -1.90 9.94
CA LEU A 141 11.46 -2.95 9.38
C LEU A 141 12.24 -3.59 8.23
N SER A 142 12.65 -4.84 8.39
CA SER A 142 13.14 -5.69 7.30
C SER A 142 11.96 -6.44 6.71
N THR A 143 11.85 -6.44 5.38
CA THR A 143 10.72 -7.03 4.66
C THR A 143 11.21 -7.83 3.47
N ILE A 144 10.59 -8.99 3.22
CA ILE A 144 10.74 -9.77 2.00
C ILE A 144 9.39 -9.84 1.30
N ILE A 145 9.33 -9.43 0.03
CA ILE A 145 8.14 -9.53 -0.81
C ILE A 145 8.38 -10.48 -1.99
N ASP A 146 7.39 -11.29 -2.35
CA ASP A 146 7.40 -12.06 -3.58
C ASP A 146 7.03 -11.17 -4.76
N LEU A 147 7.86 -11.12 -5.80
CA LEU A 147 7.61 -10.29 -6.98
C LEU A 147 6.47 -10.81 -7.85
N TYR A 148 6.03 -12.04 -7.67
CA TYR A 148 4.92 -12.63 -8.41
C TYR A 148 3.58 -11.94 -8.12
N ASP A 149 3.22 -11.84 -6.85
CA ASP A 149 1.93 -11.31 -6.38
C ASP A 149 2.06 -10.14 -5.41
N ARG A 150 3.30 -9.70 -5.13
CA ARG A 150 3.62 -8.67 -4.16
C ARG A 150 3.19 -9.01 -2.73
N HIS A 151 3.10 -10.31 -2.42
CA HIS A 151 2.83 -10.78 -1.08
C HIS A 151 4.04 -10.56 -0.16
N VAL A 152 3.79 -10.12 1.07
CA VAL A 152 4.84 -10.07 2.10
C VAL A 152 5.08 -11.48 2.61
N VAL A 153 6.19 -12.09 2.20
CA VAL A 153 6.56 -13.45 2.59
C VAL A 153 6.92 -13.49 4.07
N ALA A 154 7.80 -12.58 4.49
CA ALA A 154 8.21 -12.41 5.88
C ALA A 154 8.59 -10.96 6.16
N TYR A 155 8.53 -10.59 7.45
CA TYR A 155 9.04 -9.33 7.96
C TYR A 155 9.52 -9.49 9.41
N LYS A 156 10.37 -8.57 9.84
CA LYS A 156 10.77 -8.39 11.24
C LYS A 156 10.98 -6.93 11.56
N ILE A 157 10.59 -6.52 12.77
CA ILE A 157 10.83 -5.18 13.30
C ILE A 157 11.84 -5.28 14.44
N SER A 158 12.82 -4.36 14.45
CA SER A 158 13.87 -4.30 15.47
C SER A 158 14.20 -2.84 15.82
N LYS A 159 14.77 -2.63 17.01
CA LYS A 159 15.38 -1.36 17.40
C LYS A 159 16.78 -1.17 16.78
N HIS A 160 17.37 -2.24 16.25
CA HIS A 160 18.72 -2.25 15.69
C HIS A 160 18.67 -2.57 14.19
N ASN A 161 19.49 -1.85 13.41
CA ASN A 161 19.70 -2.11 11.99
C ASN A 161 21.02 -2.87 11.83
N ASP A 162 20.95 -4.18 12.02
CA ASP A 162 22.08 -5.09 12.03
C ASP A 162 21.87 -6.30 11.09
N ASN A 163 22.92 -7.10 10.93
CA ASN A 163 22.85 -8.33 10.11
C ASN A 163 21.80 -9.31 10.64
N LYS A 164 21.65 -9.36 11.98
CA LYS A 164 20.67 -10.24 12.64
C LYS A 164 19.25 -9.96 12.19
N LEU A 165 18.88 -8.68 12.00
CA LEU A 165 17.55 -8.28 11.55
C LEU A 165 17.21 -8.93 10.19
N VAL A 166 18.09 -8.80 9.20
CA VAL A 166 17.83 -9.33 7.84
C VAL A 166 17.94 -10.87 7.78
N ILE A 167 18.88 -11.45 8.53
CA ILE A 167 19.04 -12.90 8.61
C ILE A 167 17.82 -13.56 9.27
N ASP A 168 17.32 -13.00 10.38
CA ASP A 168 16.12 -13.52 11.05
C ASP A 168 14.89 -13.39 10.14
N THR A 169 14.80 -12.31 9.34
CA THR A 169 13.73 -12.14 8.36
C THR A 169 13.80 -13.19 7.25
N LEU A 170 15.00 -13.45 6.74
CA LEU A 170 15.24 -14.46 5.72
C LEU A 170 14.92 -15.88 6.24
N ASN A 171 15.38 -16.22 7.44
CA ASN A 171 15.09 -17.50 8.07
C ASN A 171 13.58 -17.73 8.27
N LYS A 172 12.83 -16.69 8.67
CA LYS A 172 11.37 -16.76 8.73
C LYS A 172 10.73 -17.03 7.36
N ALA A 173 11.24 -16.41 6.29
CA ALA A 173 10.73 -16.63 4.95
C ALA A 173 11.00 -18.05 4.48
N ILE A 174 12.22 -18.57 4.68
CA ILE A 174 12.62 -19.94 4.33
C ILE A 174 11.76 -20.97 5.09
N ALA A 175 11.59 -20.79 6.41
CA ALA A 175 10.79 -21.69 7.23
C ALA A 175 9.32 -21.73 6.79
N LYS A 176 8.77 -20.61 6.30
CA LYS A 176 7.38 -20.53 5.85
C LYS A 176 7.18 -21.20 4.49
N GLU A 177 8.03 -20.94 3.52
CA GLU A 177 7.86 -21.38 2.13
C GLU A 177 8.47 -22.78 1.87
N LYS A 178 9.35 -23.27 2.75
CA LYS A 178 9.98 -24.60 2.77
C LYS A 178 10.88 -24.91 1.57
N ASP A 179 10.42 -24.71 0.33
CA ASP A 179 11.20 -24.91 -0.88
C ASP A 179 11.56 -23.55 -1.50
N VAL A 180 12.83 -23.18 -1.37
CA VAL A 180 13.41 -21.93 -1.90
C VAL A 180 14.61 -22.19 -2.80
N ASN A 181 14.84 -23.46 -3.19
CA ASN A 181 15.94 -23.80 -4.07
C ASN A 181 15.77 -23.16 -5.46
N GLY A 182 16.84 -22.50 -5.94
CA GLY A 182 16.82 -21.77 -7.20
C GLY A 182 16.09 -20.41 -7.16
N LEU A 183 15.59 -19.98 -5.98
CA LEU A 183 15.03 -18.65 -5.78
C LEU A 183 16.10 -17.57 -6.01
N ILE A 184 15.74 -16.48 -6.68
CA ILE A 184 16.55 -15.26 -6.74
C ILE A 184 16.08 -14.31 -5.63
N LEU A 185 17.01 -13.94 -4.72
CA LEU A 185 16.76 -12.94 -3.69
C LEU A 185 17.46 -11.65 -4.05
N HIS A 186 16.67 -10.62 -4.38
CA HIS A 186 17.14 -9.31 -4.80
C HIS A 186 17.18 -8.32 -3.65
N SER A 187 18.23 -7.50 -3.56
CA SER A 187 18.41 -6.45 -2.56
C SER A 187 19.20 -5.27 -3.10
N ASP A 188 19.28 -4.21 -2.32
CA ASP A 188 20.31 -3.17 -2.50
C ASP A 188 21.71 -3.71 -2.07
N GLN A 189 22.72 -2.82 -2.13
CA GLN A 189 24.08 -3.11 -1.67
C GLN A 189 24.29 -2.67 -0.21
N GLY A 190 23.27 -2.77 0.63
CA GLY A 190 23.37 -2.50 2.05
C GLY A 190 24.36 -3.41 2.77
N PHE A 191 25.01 -2.93 3.83
CA PHE A 191 26.05 -3.69 4.54
C PHE A 191 25.52 -5.02 5.10
N GLN A 192 24.22 -5.11 5.42
CA GLN A 192 23.60 -6.34 5.91
C GLN A 192 23.57 -7.43 4.82
N TYR A 193 23.28 -7.03 3.57
CA TYR A 193 23.15 -7.95 2.45
C TYR A 193 24.50 -8.36 1.86
N THR A 194 25.56 -7.58 2.13
CA THR A 194 26.95 -7.90 1.73
C THR A 194 27.70 -8.66 2.83
N SER A 195 27.05 -8.98 3.96
CA SER A 195 27.68 -9.72 5.06
C SER A 195 27.93 -11.19 4.70
N TYR A 196 29.00 -11.77 5.27
CA TYR A 196 29.33 -13.16 5.06
C TYR A 196 28.22 -14.11 5.57
N GLU A 197 27.65 -13.82 6.73
CA GLU A 197 26.59 -14.61 7.35
C GLU A 197 25.34 -14.67 6.46
N TYR A 198 24.94 -13.54 5.87
CA TYR A 198 23.81 -13.50 4.95
C TYR A 198 24.07 -14.33 3.69
N LYS A 199 25.29 -14.25 3.15
CA LYS A 199 25.70 -15.06 2.01
C LYS A 199 25.62 -16.57 2.33
N VAL A 200 26.13 -17.00 3.49
CA VAL A 200 26.10 -18.40 3.90
C VAL A 200 24.67 -18.92 4.01
N VAL A 201 23.76 -18.14 4.60
CA VAL A 201 22.33 -18.54 4.70
C VAL A 201 21.71 -18.69 3.32
N CYS A 202 21.96 -17.78 2.40
CA CYS A 202 21.44 -17.89 1.03
C CYS A 202 21.99 -19.12 0.30
N GLU A 203 23.31 -19.30 0.29
CA GLU A 203 23.96 -20.39 -0.42
C GLU A 203 23.62 -21.78 0.12
N SER A 204 23.49 -21.92 1.46
CA SER A 204 23.09 -23.18 2.11
C SER A 204 21.64 -23.59 1.80
N ASN A 205 20.79 -22.66 1.37
CA ASN A 205 19.40 -22.91 0.98
C ASN A 205 19.18 -22.87 -0.55
N GLY A 206 20.25 -22.84 -1.34
CA GLY A 206 20.18 -22.81 -2.82
C GLY A 206 19.60 -21.50 -3.37
N ILE A 207 19.66 -20.40 -2.59
CA ILE A 207 19.15 -19.09 -2.99
C ILE A 207 20.23 -18.32 -3.75
N GLN A 208 19.90 -17.84 -4.93
CA GLN A 208 20.78 -16.98 -5.72
C GLN A 208 20.66 -15.52 -5.32
N ILE A 209 21.74 -14.91 -4.85
CA ILE A 209 21.76 -13.48 -4.49
C ILE A 209 21.88 -12.64 -5.76
N SER A 210 21.06 -11.59 -5.85
CA SER A 210 21.09 -10.56 -6.88
C SER A 210 21.09 -9.19 -6.21
N MET A 211 22.00 -8.30 -6.64
CA MET A 211 22.08 -6.95 -6.05
C MET A 211 21.84 -5.86 -7.07
N SER A 212 21.12 -4.81 -6.69
CA SER A 212 20.94 -3.62 -7.51
C SER A 212 22.29 -2.91 -7.74
N ARG A 213 22.38 -2.16 -8.83
CA ARG A 213 23.58 -1.37 -9.13
C ARG A 213 23.63 -0.14 -8.22
N LYS A 214 24.83 0.24 -7.78
CA LYS A 214 25.03 1.41 -6.92
C LYS A 214 24.48 2.69 -7.57
N GLY A 215 23.61 3.38 -6.83
CA GLY A 215 23.02 4.64 -7.26
C GLY A 215 21.86 4.53 -8.25
N THR A 216 21.39 3.31 -8.58
CA THR A 216 20.27 3.08 -9.50
C THR A 216 19.00 2.72 -8.74
N GLN A 217 18.25 3.72 -8.27
CA GLN A 217 16.97 3.54 -7.55
C GLN A 217 15.90 2.74 -8.32
N ILE A 218 16.03 2.68 -9.66
CA ILE A 218 15.08 1.94 -10.51
C ILE A 218 15.26 0.42 -10.34
N ASP A 219 16.42 -0.04 -9.90
CA ASP A 219 16.71 -1.47 -9.76
C ASP A 219 16.01 -2.11 -8.54
N ASP A 220 15.58 -1.32 -7.52
CA ASP A 220 14.83 -1.76 -6.31
C ASP A 220 13.40 -1.18 -6.24
N SER A 221 12.88 -0.71 -7.33
CA SER A 221 11.60 0.00 -7.44
C SER A 221 10.38 -0.73 -6.82
N PRO A 222 10.27 -2.07 -6.86
CA PRO A 222 9.11 -2.75 -6.29
C PRO A 222 8.99 -2.63 -4.77
N ILE A 223 10.06 -2.92 -4.04
CA ILE A 223 10.03 -2.89 -2.57
C ILE A 223 10.06 -1.45 -2.04
N GLU A 224 10.79 -0.53 -2.71
CA GLU A 224 10.73 0.90 -2.38
C GLU A 224 9.31 1.45 -2.50
N SER A 225 8.59 1.08 -3.58
CA SER A 225 7.20 1.47 -3.79
C SER A 225 6.28 0.89 -2.73
N TRP A 226 6.55 -0.34 -2.28
CA TRP A 226 5.80 -0.98 -1.20
C TRP A 226 6.03 -0.27 0.14
N HIS A 227 7.29 0.05 0.50
CA HIS A 227 7.61 0.81 1.71
C HIS A 227 6.98 2.21 1.71
N ALA A 228 6.99 2.89 0.56
CA ALA A 228 6.33 4.19 0.42
C ALA A 228 4.82 4.10 0.63
N LEU A 229 4.19 3.02 0.13
CA LEU A 229 2.78 2.74 0.31
C LEU A 229 2.44 2.44 1.78
N LEU A 230 3.21 1.55 2.44
CA LEU A 230 3.07 1.25 3.86
C LEU A 230 3.10 2.53 4.70
N LYS A 231 4.14 3.34 4.56
CA LYS A 231 4.27 4.60 5.30
C LYS A 231 3.12 5.57 5.03
N LYS A 232 2.65 5.62 3.79
CA LYS A 232 1.53 6.47 3.41
C LYS A 232 0.23 6.03 4.10
N GLU A 233 -0.06 4.74 4.09
CA GLU A 233 -1.32 4.21 4.59
C GLU A 233 -1.32 4.01 6.12
N THR A 234 -0.15 4.01 6.77
CA THR A 234 -0.02 3.91 8.23
C THR A 234 0.28 5.25 8.89
N LEU A 235 1.48 5.80 8.69
CA LEU A 235 1.96 6.96 9.43
C LEU A 235 1.14 8.23 9.15
N TYR A 236 0.77 8.44 7.88
CA TYR A 236 0.19 9.73 7.47
C TYR A 236 -1.32 9.80 7.58
N ASN A 237 -2.00 8.68 7.68
CA ASN A 237 -3.46 8.62 7.75
C ASN A 237 -4.00 8.34 9.16
N ASN A 238 -3.14 8.26 10.17
CA ASN A 238 -3.55 7.91 11.53
C ASN A 238 -2.96 8.89 12.56
N ASN A 239 -3.74 9.20 13.60
CA ASN A 239 -3.30 10.00 14.73
C ASN A 239 -2.50 9.13 15.71
N ILE A 240 -1.24 8.90 15.40
CA ILE A 240 -0.33 8.06 16.16
C ILE A 240 0.26 8.88 17.32
N THR A 241 0.35 8.28 18.50
CA THR A 241 0.87 8.94 19.73
C THR A 241 2.25 8.44 20.13
N SER A 242 2.63 7.21 19.76
CA SER A 242 3.90 6.58 20.13
C SER A 242 4.49 5.74 19.00
N LEU A 243 5.81 5.46 19.09
CA LEU A 243 6.48 4.53 18.19
C LEU A 243 5.91 3.11 18.31
N GLN A 244 5.50 2.70 19.52
CA GLN A 244 4.92 1.36 19.74
C GLN A 244 3.58 1.22 19.03
N GLU A 245 2.72 2.22 19.11
CA GLU A 245 1.46 2.26 18.37
C GLU A 245 1.70 2.25 16.85
N TYR A 246 2.74 2.97 16.38
CA TYR A 246 3.12 2.93 14.97
C TYR A 246 3.56 1.52 14.54
N ILE A 247 4.34 0.83 15.35
CA ILE A 247 4.77 -0.56 15.08
C ILE A 247 3.55 -1.48 14.99
N GLN A 248 2.63 -1.42 15.94
CA GLN A 248 1.41 -2.22 15.93
C GLN A 248 0.57 -1.95 14.68
N LEU A 249 0.39 -0.69 14.32
CA LEU A 249 -0.34 -0.30 13.11
C LEU A 249 0.33 -0.84 11.83
N VAL A 250 1.67 -0.87 11.78
CA VAL A 250 2.42 -1.46 10.67
C VAL A 250 2.17 -2.97 10.58
N GLU A 251 2.14 -3.70 11.70
CA GLU A 251 1.88 -5.14 11.71
C GLU A 251 0.44 -5.45 11.26
N GLU A 252 -0.54 -4.71 11.78
CA GLU A 252 -1.94 -4.82 11.35
C GLU A 252 -2.11 -4.49 9.86
N TRP A 253 -1.40 -3.47 9.37
CA TRP A 253 -1.44 -3.10 7.96
C TRP A 253 -0.81 -4.17 7.06
N ILE A 254 0.27 -4.83 7.47
CA ILE A 254 0.88 -5.92 6.70
C ILE A 254 -0.10 -7.10 6.61
N LEU A 255 -0.81 -7.42 7.69
CA LEU A 255 -1.86 -8.44 7.66
C LEU A 255 -2.98 -8.06 6.68
N PHE A 256 -3.52 -6.84 6.79
CA PHE A 256 -4.51 -6.31 5.86
C PHE A 256 -4.01 -6.32 4.41
N TYR A 257 -2.76 -5.90 4.18
CA TYR A 257 -2.13 -5.88 2.86
C TYR A 257 -2.08 -7.27 2.23
N ASN A 258 -1.78 -8.28 3.02
CA ASN A 258 -1.67 -9.66 2.54
C ASN A 258 -3.02 -10.33 2.31
N THR A 259 -4.03 -10.04 3.14
CA THR A 259 -5.32 -10.76 3.14
C THR A 259 -6.41 -10.05 2.35
N THR A 260 -6.59 -8.77 2.59
CA THR A 260 -7.81 -8.04 2.19
C THR A 260 -7.54 -6.96 1.14
N ARG A 261 -6.34 -6.36 1.14
CA ARG A 261 -6.05 -5.20 0.30
C ARG A 261 -6.04 -5.54 -1.18
N LEU A 262 -6.81 -4.77 -1.99
CA LEU A 262 -6.84 -4.92 -3.44
C LEU A 262 -5.49 -4.51 -4.08
N LYS A 263 -4.90 -5.42 -4.86
CA LYS A 263 -3.62 -5.23 -5.55
C LYS A 263 -3.85 -5.11 -7.06
N SER A 264 -3.76 -3.91 -7.61
CA SER A 264 -4.14 -3.58 -9.00
C SER A 264 -3.43 -4.39 -10.11
N LYS A 265 -2.24 -4.95 -9.83
CA LYS A 265 -1.48 -5.75 -10.81
C LYS A 265 -1.85 -7.24 -10.83
N VAL A 266 -2.76 -7.69 -9.97
CA VAL A 266 -3.05 -9.13 -9.76
C VAL A 266 -4.26 -9.64 -10.56
N LYS A 267 -4.83 -8.84 -11.46
CA LYS A 267 -6.05 -9.20 -12.24
C LYS A 267 -6.05 -10.58 -12.90
N LYS A 268 -4.89 -11.13 -13.24
CA LYS A 268 -4.75 -12.47 -13.87
C LYS A 268 -4.41 -13.62 -12.91
N LYS A 269 -4.08 -13.33 -11.63
CA LYS A 269 -3.42 -14.31 -10.74
C LYS A 269 -4.25 -14.74 -9.53
N ARG A 270 -5.52 -14.34 -9.43
CA ARG A 270 -6.39 -14.53 -8.24
C ARG A 270 -6.77 -15.98 -7.88
N LYS A 271 -6.63 -16.93 -8.78
CA LYS A 271 -6.92 -18.34 -8.47
C LYS A 271 -5.93 -18.96 -7.45
N THR A 272 -4.84 -18.28 -7.14
CA THR A 272 -3.75 -18.82 -6.31
C THR A 272 -3.79 -18.40 -4.84
N TYR A 273 -4.55 -17.33 -4.47
CA TYR A 273 -4.64 -16.86 -3.07
C TYR A 273 -5.28 -17.88 -2.13
N THR A 274 -6.26 -18.64 -2.62
CA THR A 274 -6.93 -19.70 -1.85
C THR A 274 -6.07 -20.93 -1.60
N LYS A 275 -4.90 -21.07 -2.23
CA LYS A 275 -3.99 -22.21 -2.05
C LYS A 275 -2.88 -21.98 -1.01
N ARG A 276 -2.61 -20.71 -0.60
CA ARG A 276 -1.60 -20.41 0.43
C ARG A 276 -2.15 -20.49 1.87
N GLU A 277 -3.50 -20.51 2.03
CA GLU A 277 -4.18 -20.59 3.34
C GLU A 277 -4.72 -21.99 3.69
N LYS A 278 -4.31 -23.05 2.92
CA LYS A 278 -4.69 -24.42 3.23
C LYS A 278 -3.42 -25.24 3.56
#